data_c35eef53d731a6e775e3b4caec3e540c
#
_entry.id   c35eef53d731a6e775e3b4caec3e540c
#
_cell.length_a   1.000
_cell.length_b   1.000
_cell.length_c   1.000
_cell.angle_alpha   90.00
_cell.angle_beta   90.00
_cell.angle_gamma   90.00
#
_symmetry.space_group_name_H-M   'P 1'
#
loop_
_entity.id
_entity.type
_entity.pdbx_description
1 polymer ?
#
loop_
_entity_poly.entity_id
_entity_poly.type
_entity_poly.pdbx_seq_one_letter_code
_entity_poly.pdbx_strand_id
1 'polypeptide(L)'
;VKKLAERIEAFLGEDRDALYAGLKADSPKLRQNSARLISYIGKEQDLAPLMDALNNEETRFVRPAMLLSIGAVGGERAKAYLEGYKVAPAASPDEQPHVKEEQYALSTALKSFLTFEKHTFTRLPMPVEIELKAPDKLAEGLARELTAIGYRVAAVHQSTVRLHTDNMTDLFKARSFTEALIEISANANPNPKGIAIKAKAFMEKLLPACHEGKPPFGYRIELRGGQLNRA
;
A
#
# COMPACT_ATOMS: atom_id res chain seq x y z
N VAL A 1 -5.42 -22.29 3.41
CA VAL A 1 -4.20 -22.20 2.60
C VAL A 1 -2.96 -22.45 3.48
N LYS A 2 -2.74 -21.71 4.58
CA LYS A 2 -1.55 -21.84 5.45
C LYS A 2 -1.33 -23.27 5.95
N LYS A 3 -2.35 -23.92 6.51
CA LYS A 3 -2.27 -25.33 6.97
C LYS A 3 -1.92 -26.32 5.84
N LEU A 4 -2.34 -26.04 4.60
CA LEU A 4 -1.99 -26.87 3.45
C LEU A 4 -0.52 -26.66 3.08
N ALA A 5 -0.04 -25.43 3.08
CA ALA A 5 1.36 -25.11 2.83
C ALA A 5 2.29 -25.78 3.85
N GLU A 6 1.96 -25.71 5.14
CA GLU A 6 2.69 -26.39 6.22
C GLU A 6 2.75 -27.93 6.02
N ARG A 7 1.64 -28.54 5.57
CA ARG A 7 1.61 -29.98 5.25
C ARG A 7 2.47 -30.34 4.03
N ILE A 8 2.45 -29.48 3.00
CA ILE A 8 3.27 -29.68 1.80
C ILE A 8 4.75 -29.50 2.14
N GLU A 9 5.10 -28.52 2.95
CA GLU A 9 6.46 -28.30 3.42
C GLU A 9 6.97 -29.51 4.22
N ALA A 10 6.15 -30.04 5.12
CA ALA A 10 6.47 -31.24 5.88
C ALA A 10 6.64 -32.49 5.00
N PHE A 11 5.88 -32.57 3.89
CA PHE A 11 5.98 -33.68 2.94
C PHE A 11 7.23 -33.56 2.05
N LEU A 12 7.55 -32.37 1.56
CA LEU A 12 8.70 -32.12 0.69
C LEU A 12 10.03 -32.21 1.46
N GLY A 13 10.02 -31.85 2.76
CA GLY A 13 11.26 -31.77 3.54
C GLY A 13 12.25 -30.80 2.90
N GLU A 14 13.45 -31.28 2.63
CA GLU A 14 14.49 -30.52 1.92
C GLU A 14 14.47 -30.73 0.40
N ASP A 15 13.72 -31.72 -0.08
CA ASP A 15 13.62 -32.03 -1.52
C ASP A 15 12.64 -31.04 -2.18
N ARG A 16 13.20 -30.18 -3.01
CA ARG A 16 12.48 -29.16 -3.77
C ARG A 16 12.40 -29.44 -5.26
N ASP A 17 12.93 -30.58 -5.71
CA ASP A 17 13.05 -30.90 -7.14
C ASP A 17 11.68 -30.91 -7.82
N ALA A 18 10.66 -31.42 -7.17
CA ALA A 18 9.30 -31.42 -7.70
C ALA A 18 8.74 -30.01 -7.92
N LEU A 19 9.07 -29.04 -7.04
CA LEU A 19 8.68 -27.64 -7.21
C LEU A 19 9.39 -26.99 -8.39
N TYR A 20 10.69 -27.22 -8.50
CA TYR A 20 11.50 -26.66 -9.59
C TYR A 20 11.16 -27.29 -10.94
N ALA A 21 10.86 -28.58 -10.97
CA ALA A 21 10.33 -29.25 -12.16
C ALA A 21 8.97 -28.63 -12.55
N GLY A 22 8.11 -28.33 -11.58
CA GLY A 22 6.85 -27.67 -11.80
C GLY A 22 6.98 -26.24 -12.35
N LEU A 23 8.02 -25.49 -12.00
CA LEU A 23 8.32 -24.18 -12.58
C LEU A 23 8.74 -24.26 -14.07
N LYS A 24 9.21 -25.39 -14.53
CA LYS A 24 9.68 -25.65 -15.90
C LYS A 24 8.70 -26.51 -16.72
N ALA A 25 7.54 -26.84 -16.16
CA ALA A 25 6.56 -27.71 -16.81
C ALA A 25 5.99 -27.08 -18.10
N ASP A 26 5.62 -27.90 -19.08
CA ASP A 26 4.99 -27.45 -20.32
C ASP A 26 3.69 -26.67 -20.07
N SER A 27 2.91 -27.09 -19.07
CA SER A 27 1.64 -26.45 -18.72
C SER A 27 1.87 -25.11 -18.00
N PRO A 28 1.43 -23.97 -18.59
CA PRO A 28 1.51 -22.66 -17.94
C PRO A 28 0.79 -22.61 -16.58
N LYS A 29 -0.30 -23.36 -16.46
CA LYS A 29 -1.06 -23.46 -15.21
C LYS A 29 -0.27 -24.16 -14.10
N LEU A 30 0.51 -25.18 -14.46
CA LEU A 30 1.37 -25.86 -13.50
C LEU A 30 2.51 -24.95 -13.07
N ARG A 31 3.15 -24.24 -13.99
CA ARG A 31 4.19 -23.25 -13.67
C ARG A 31 3.66 -22.16 -12.72
N GLN A 32 2.46 -21.61 -13.01
CA GLN A 32 1.80 -20.63 -12.15
C GLN A 32 1.53 -21.17 -10.74
N ASN A 33 1.02 -22.40 -10.64
CA ASN A 33 0.69 -22.99 -9.34
C ASN A 33 1.95 -23.34 -8.53
N SER A 34 3.02 -23.82 -9.19
CA SER A 34 4.31 -24.07 -8.54
C SER A 34 4.92 -22.78 -7.98
N ALA A 35 4.88 -21.70 -8.74
CA ALA A 35 5.28 -20.39 -8.25
C ALA A 35 4.43 -19.95 -7.05
N ARG A 36 3.09 -20.06 -7.12
CA ARG A 36 2.19 -19.75 -6.00
C ARG A 36 2.49 -20.59 -4.77
N LEU A 37 2.82 -21.84 -4.93
CA LEU A 37 3.16 -22.69 -3.80
C LEU A 37 4.44 -22.20 -3.12
N ILE A 38 5.46 -21.84 -3.88
CA ILE A 38 6.68 -21.27 -3.36
C ILE A 38 6.41 -19.96 -2.58
N SER A 39 5.42 -19.16 -2.97
CA SER A 39 5.09 -17.94 -2.20
C SER A 39 4.66 -18.21 -0.74
N TYR A 40 4.26 -19.43 -0.42
CA TYR A 40 3.85 -19.83 0.93
C TYR A 40 4.91 -20.56 1.73
N ILE A 41 5.78 -21.32 1.05
CA ILE A 41 6.77 -22.20 1.69
C ILE A 41 8.20 -21.88 1.26
N GLY A 42 8.38 -20.80 0.46
CA GLY A 42 9.66 -20.46 -0.14
C GLY A 42 10.73 -20.09 0.87
N LYS A 43 11.94 -20.48 0.56
CA LYS A 43 13.17 -20.17 1.28
C LYS A 43 14.13 -19.46 0.32
N GLU A 44 15.19 -18.88 0.84
CA GLU A 44 16.18 -18.14 0.01
C GLU A 44 16.73 -18.97 -1.16
N GLN A 45 16.89 -20.28 -0.96
CA GLN A 45 17.35 -21.21 -2.02
C GLN A 45 16.41 -21.28 -3.22
N ASP A 46 15.13 -20.95 -3.05
CA ASP A 46 14.12 -20.99 -4.11
C ASP A 46 14.18 -19.75 -5.02
N LEU A 47 14.93 -18.70 -4.63
CA LEU A 47 15.03 -17.47 -5.42
C LEU A 47 15.68 -17.70 -6.79
N ALA A 48 16.77 -18.44 -6.83
CA ALA A 48 17.46 -18.65 -8.10
C ALA A 48 16.60 -19.42 -9.12
N PRO A 49 15.94 -20.55 -8.77
CA PRO A 49 14.98 -21.21 -9.65
C PRO A 49 13.79 -20.34 -10.07
N LEU A 50 13.26 -19.51 -9.18
CA LEU A 50 12.14 -18.58 -9.49
C LEU A 50 12.56 -17.49 -10.46
N MET A 51 13.73 -16.88 -10.25
CA MET A 51 14.28 -15.84 -11.14
C MET A 51 14.58 -16.40 -12.53
N ASP A 52 15.19 -17.60 -12.58
CA ASP A 52 15.45 -18.29 -13.84
C ASP A 52 14.14 -18.60 -14.58
N ALA A 53 13.15 -19.14 -13.88
CA ALA A 53 11.84 -19.42 -14.46
C ALA A 53 11.16 -18.13 -14.98
N LEU A 54 11.20 -17.02 -14.23
CA LEU A 54 10.61 -15.75 -14.67
C LEU A 54 11.32 -15.16 -15.90
N ASN A 55 12.64 -15.26 -15.97
CA ASN A 55 13.42 -14.78 -17.12
C ASN A 55 13.10 -15.54 -18.41
N ASN A 56 12.72 -16.83 -18.29
CA ASN A 56 12.39 -17.70 -19.41
C ASN A 56 10.87 -17.85 -19.63
N GLU A 57 10.02 -17.17 -18.82
CA GLU A 57 8.57 -17.31 -18.93
C GLU A 57 8.02 -16.45 -20.09
N GLU A 58 7.47 -17.11 -21.09
CA GLU A 58 6.85 -16.46 -22.25
C GLU A 58 5.37 -16.13 -22.01
N THR A 59 4.70 -16.89 -21.16
CA THR A 59 3.28 -16.77 -20.91
C THR A 59 2.98 -15.67 -19.90
N ARG A 60 2.48 -14.53 -20.35
CA ARG A 60 2.31 -13.33 -19.53
C ARG A 60 1.49 -13.53 -18.25
N PHE A 61 0.41 -14.31 -18.30
CA PHE A 61 -0.44 -14.50 -17.11
C PHE A 61 0.22 -15.33 -16.00
N VAL A 62 1.37 -15.98 -16.29
CA VAL A 62 2.16 -16.71 -15.28
C VAL A 62 3.09 -15.79 -14.51
N ARG A 63 3.68 -14.79 -15.16
CA ARG A 63 4.68 -13.86 -14.59
C ARG A 63 4.24 -13.19 -13.30
N PRO A 64 2.98 -12.73 -13.13
CA PRO A 64 2.50 -12.13 -11.87
C PRO A 64 2.69 -13.05 -10.65
N ALA A 65 2.44 -14.36 -10.82
CA ALA A 65 2.61 -15.32 -9.72
C ALA A 65 4.09 -15.47 -9.34
N MET A 66 5.00 -15.48 -10.30
CA MET A 66 6.44 -15.57 -10.05
C MET A 66 6.97 -14.30 -9.36
N LEU A 67 6.56 -13.11 -9.82
CA LEU A 67 6.92 -11.83 -9.19
C LEU A 67 6.48 -11.76 -7.73
N LEU A 68 5.22 -12.12 -7.46
CA LEU A 68 4.70 -12.15 -6.09
C LEU A 68 5.44 -13.18 -5.22
N SER A 69 5.84 -14.32 -5.80
CA SER A 69 6.58 -15.36 -5.07
C SER A 69 8.00 -14.91 -4.73
N ILE A 70 8.70 -14.25 -5.65
CA ILE A 70 10.01 -13.64 -5.39
C ILE A 70 9.90 -12.62 -4.25
N GLY A 71 8.87 -11.74 -4.28
CA GLY A 71 8.61 -10.80 -3.21
C GLY A 71 8.28 -11.45 -1.86
N ALA A 72 7.56 -12.58 -1.88
CA ALA A 72 7.19 -13.32 -0.67
C ALA A 72 8.38 -14.06 -0.05
N VAL A 73 9.29 -14.61 -0.84
CA VAL A 73 10.55 -15.19 -0.36
C VAL A 73 11.42 -14.11 0.28
N GLY A 74 11.49 -12.93 -0.33
CA GLY A 74 12.12 -11.76 0.28
C GLY A 74 13.64 -11.76 0.21
N GLY A 75 14.26 -10.91 1.01
CA GLY A 75 15.71 -10.72 1.09
C GLY A 75 16.25 -9.71 0.07
N GLU A 76 17.49 -9.23 0.29
CA GLU A 76 18.11 -8.18 -0.54
C GLU A 76 18.29 -8.61 -2.00
N ARG A 77 18.56 -9.89 -2.24
CA ARG A 77 18.68 -10.42 -3.59
C ARG A 77 17.38 -10.39 -4.37
N ALA A 78 16.25 -10.72 -3.72
CA ALA A 78 14.92 -10.63 -4.31
C ALA A 78 14.56 -9.16 -4.61
N LYS A 79 14.85 -8.27 -3.67
CA LYS A 79 14.62 -6.83 -3.83
C LYS A 79 15.38 -6.26 -5.02
N ALA A 80 16.68 -6.48 -5.08
CA ALA A 80 17.54 -6.01 -6.18
C ALA A 80 17.06 -6.52 -7.55
N TYR A 81 16.66 -7.79 -7.63
CA TYR A 81 16.13 -8.37 -8.85
C TYR A 81 14.81 -7.68 -9.28
N LEU A 82 13.87 -7.51 -8.36
CA LEU A 82 12.56 -6.88 -8.65
C LEU A 82 12.70 -5.39 -9.01
N GLU A 83 13.63 -4.66 -8.39
CA GLU A 83 13.94 -3.26 -8.75
C GLU A 83 14.51 -3.14 -10.17
N GLY A 84 15.25 -4.14 -10.62
CA GLY A 84 15.79 -4.23 -12.00
C GLY A 84 14.79 -4.76 -13.03
N TYR A 85 13.70 -5.38 -12.60
CA TYR A 85 12.74 -6.02 -13.51
C TYR A 85 11.92 -4.99 -14.29
N LYS A 86 11.84 -5.18 -15.60
CA LYS A 86 11.07 -4.27 -16.50
C LYS A 86 9.93 -5.02 -17.16
N VAL A 87 8.72 -4.56 -16.92
CA VAL A 87 7.54 -5.08 -17.59
C VAL A 87 7.56 -4.62 -19.06
N ALA A 88 7.60 -5.56 -19.98
CA ALA A 88 7.57 -5.28 -21.40
C ALA A 88 6.20 -4.68 -21.80
N PRO A 89 6.13 -3.75 -22.76
CA PRO A 89 4.87 -3.22 -23.25
C PRO A 89 4.02 -4.33 -23.89
N ALA A 90 2.72 -4.09 -23.98
CA ALA A 90 1.81 -4.98 -24.69
C ALA A 90 2.11 -4.97 -26.21
N ALA A 91 2.20 -6.13 -26.81
CA ALA A 91 2.34 -6.27 -28.26
C ALA A 91 0.99 -6.12 -28.99
N SER A 92 -0.12 -6.35 -28.28
CA SER A 92 -1.49 -6.22 -28.80
C SER A 92 -2.45 -5.66 -27.74
N PRO A 93 -3.63 -5.12 -28.13
CA PRO A 93 -4.65 -4.67 -27.18
C PRO A 93 -5.09 -5.76 -26.20
N ASP A 94 -5.14 -7.01 -26.62
CA ASP A 94 -5.56 -8.15 -25.79
C ASP A 94 -4.55 -8.48 -24.66
N GLU A 95 -3.30 -8.07 -24.84
CA GLU A 95 -2.27 -8.23 -23.79
C GLU A 95 -2.31 -7.14 -22.71
N GLN A 96 -3.00 -6.04 -22.93
CA GLN A 96 -3.06 -4.91 -21.98
C GLN A 96 -3.50 -5.30 -20.56
N PRO A 97 -4.52 -6.16 -20.39
CA PRO A 97 -4.90 -6.62 -19.05
C PRO A 97 -3.77 -7.36 -18.35
N HIS A 98 -3.05 -8.22 -19.06
CA HIS A 98 -1.93 -8.99 -18.50
C HIS A 98 -0.73 -8.11 -18.14
N VAL A 99 -0.44 -7.09 -18.94
CA VAL A 99 0.60 -6.09 -18.61
C VAL A 99 0.26 -5.34 -17.33
N LYS A 100 -1.01 -4.93 -17.16
CA LYS A 100 -1.47 -4.27 -15.93
C LYS A 100 -1.38 -5.18 -14.72
N GLU A 101 -1.70 -6.45 -14.89
CA GLU A 101 -1.59 -7.47 -13.85
C GLU A 101 -0.13 -7.69 -13.44
N GLU A 102 0.77 -7.78 -14.41
CA GLU A 102 2.22 -7.91 -14.20
C GLU A 102 2.79 -6.67 -13.47
N GLN A 103 2.42 -5.46 -13.90
CA GLN A 103 2.80 -4.20 -13.23
C GLN A 103 2.28 -4.14 -11.79
N TYR A 104 1.04 -4.54 -11.57
CA TYR A 104 0.45 -4.60 -10.23
C TYR A 104 1.18 -5.62 -9.34
N ALA A 105 1.49 -6.81 -9.86
CA ALA A 105 2.23 -7.83 -9.13
C ALA A 105 3.64 -7.36 -8.76
N LEU A 106 4.37 -6.72 -9.68
CA LEU A 106 5.68 -6.14 -9.43
C LEU A 106 5.61 -5.07 -8.33
N SER A 107 4.67 -4.14 -8.46
CA SER A 107 4.46 -3.09 -7.46
C SER A 107 4.11 -3.68 -6.07
N THR A 108 3.32 -4.75 -6.03
CA THR A 108 2.94 -5.44 -4.80
C THR A 108 4.13 -6.19 -4.19
N ALA A 109 4.92 -6.87 -5.00
CA ALA A 109 6.13 -7.54 -4.57
C ALA A 109 7.16 -6.55 -4.00
N LEU A 110 7.38 -5.41 -4.66
CA LEU A 110 8.27 -4.34 -4.17
C LEU A 110 7.79 -3.73 -2.85
N LYS A 111 6.47 -3.61 -2.65
CA LYS A 111 5.92 -3.12 -1.38
C LYS A 111 6.25 -4.02 -0.19
N SER A 112 6.48 -5.32 -0.39
CA SER A 112 6.84 -6.23 0.71
C SER A 112 8.19 -5.89 1.36
N PHE A 113 9.06 -5.16 0.66
CA PHE A 113 10.35 -4.71 1.16
C PHE A 113 10.31 -3.34 1.84
N LEU A 114 9.17 -2.66 1.80
CA LEU A 114 9.01 -1.40 2.50
C LEU A 114 8.84 -1.67 3.99
N THR A 115 9.85 -1.31 4.76
CA THR A 115 9.74 -1.24 6.21
C THR A 115 9.16 0.12 6.57
N PHE A 116 7.96 0.11 7.14
CA PHE A 116 7.37 1.32 7.70
C PHE A 116 7.79 1.45 9.15
N GLU A 117 8.49 2.52 9.48
CA GLU A 117 8.74 2.87 10.87
C GLU A 117 7.40 3.24 11.54
N LYS A 118 7.32 3.06 12.85
CA LYS A 118 6.20 3.55 13.63
C LYS A 118 6.29 5.07 13.69
N HIS A 119 5.43 5.74 12.93
CA HIS A 119 5.39 7.19 12.92
C HIS A 119 4.52 7.71 14.06
N THR A 120 5.05 8.69 14.78
CA THR A 120 4.33 9.46 15.78
C THR A 120 4.15 10.89 15.29
N PHE A 121 2.98 11.46 15.54
CA PHE A 121 2.74 12.85 15.20
C PHE A 121 3.47 13.78 16.17
N THR A 122 4.07 14.81 15.59
CA THR A 122 4.68 15.93 16.31
C THR A 122 3.91 17.21 16.03
N ARG A 123 4.47 18.35 16.43
CA ARG A 123 3.89 19.64 16.05
C ARG A 123 4.08 19.91 14.56
N LEU A 124 3.04 20.47 13.95
CA LEU A 124 3.11 20.98 12.59
C LEU A 124 3.97 22.25 12.51
N PRO A 125 4.62 22.54 11.39
CA PRO A 125 5.41 23.73 11.20
C PRO A 125 4.56 25.03 11.18
N MET A 126 3.26 24.88 10.95
CA MET A 126 2.27 25.96 10.94
C MET A 126 0.90 25.42 11.34
N PRO A 127 0.04 26.25 11.94
CA PRO A 127 -1.33 25.86 12.21
C PRO A 127 -2.08 25.52 10.92
N VAL A 128 -2.88 24.46 10.98
CA VAL A 128 -3.77 24.01 9.90
C VAL A 128 -5.20 23.90 10.42
N GLU A 129 -6.15 24.02 9.52
CA GLU A 129 -7.54 23.70 9.82
C GLU A 129 -7.74 22.20 9.77
N ILE A 130 -8.29 21.65 10.86
CA ILE A 130 -8.56 20.22 11.00
C ILE A 130 -10.06 20.07 11.24
N GLU A 131 -10.69 19.23 10.45
CA GLU A 131 -12.06 18.78 10.65
C GLU A 131 -12.05 17.38 11.26
N LEU A 132 -12.63 17.25 12.44
CA LEU A 132 -12.79 15.97 13.14
C LEU A 132 -14.21 15.47 12.93
N LYS A 133 -14.38 14.26 12.42
CA LYS A 133 -15.68 13.61 12.30
C LYS A 133 -16.00 12.85 13.56
N ALA A 134 -17.18 13.15 14.14
CA ALA A 134 -17.75 12.42 15.25
C ALA A 134 -18.89 11.51 14.78
N PRO A 135 -19.19 10.42 15.49
CA PRO A 135 -20.47 9.73 15.32
C PRO A 135 -21.65 10.68 15.53
N ASP A 136 -22.79 10.34 14.96
CA ASP A 136 -24.02 11.16 15.06
C ASP A 136 -24.31 11.57 16.51
N LYS A 137 -24.61 12.86 16.69
CA LYS A 137 -24.94 13.49 17.99
C LYS A 137 -23.79 13.56 19.00
N LEU A 138 -22.57 13.16 18.65
CA LEU A 138 -21.43 13.23 19.56
C LEU A 138 -20.52 14.46 19.32
N ALA A 139 -20.79 15.30 18.33
CA ALA A 139 -19.96 16.46 18.01
C ALA A 139 -19.81 17.44 19.19
N GLU A 140 -20.88 17.72 19.92
CA GLU A 140 -20.82 18.54 21.13
C GLU A 140 -19.99 17.90 22.26
N GLY A 141 -20.07 16.58 22.39
CA GLY A 141 -19.23 15.82 23.32
C GLY A 141 -17.76 15.91 22.96
N LEU A 142 -17.45 15.71 21.68
CA LEU A 142 -16.10 15.87 21.14
C LEU A 142 -15.56 17.30 21.34
N ALA A 143 -16.38 18.33 21.10
CA ALA A 143 -15.97 19.71 21.32
C ALA A 143 -15.58 19.99 22.77
N ARG A 144 -16.34 19.45 23.74
CA ARG A 144 -16.03 19.56 25.18
C ARG A 144 -14.75 18.79 25.52
N GLU A 145 -14.57 17.59 24.97
CA GLU A 145 -13.36 16.78 25.15
C GLU A 145 -12.11 17.51 24.63
N LEU A 146 -12.17 18.07 23.42
CA LEU A 146 -11.10 18.85 22.82
C LEU A 146 -10.77 20.10 23.64
N THR A 147 -11.78 20.80 24.12
CA THR A 147 -11.58 21.98 24.99
C THR A 147 -10.90 21.59 26.31
N ALA A 148 -11.28 20.46 26.90
CA ALA A 148 -10.66 19.96 28.13
C ALA A 148 -9.20 19.56 27.92
N ILE A 149 -8.83 19.13 26.74
CA ILE A 149 -7.43 18.82 26.35
C ILE A 149 -6.63 20.10 26.06
N GLY A 150 -7.29 21.24 25.85
CA GLY A 150 -6.66 22.53 25.61
C GLY A 150 -6.74 23.05 24.17
N TYR A 151 -7.55 22.42 23.32
CA TYR A 151 -7.78 22.91 21.96
C TYR A 151 -8.84 24.04 21.94
N ARG A 152 -8.61 24.99 21.06
CA ARG A 152 -9.62 26.01 20.73
C ARG A 152 -10.49 25.49 19.59
N VAL A 153 -11.73 25.15 19.90
CA VAL A 153 -12.73 24.74 18.91
C VAL A 153 -13.19 25.99 18.13
N ALA A 154 -13.14 25.90 16.81
CA ALA A 154 -13.52 26.97 15.89
C ALA A 154 -15.01 26.89 15.50
N ALA A 155 -15.50 25.67 15.24
CA ALA A 155 -16.90 25.44 14.87
C ALA A 155 -17.33 24.03 15.26
N VAL A 156 -18.62 23.87 15.55
CA VAL A 156 -19.29 22.60 15.80
C VAL A 156 -20.45 22.46 14.84
N HIS A 157 -20.53 21.38 14.12
CA HIS A 157 -21.61 21.00 13.23
C HIS A 157 -22.19 19.66 13.68
N GLN A 158 -23.27 19.20 13.04
CA GLN A 158 -24.02 18.02 13.44
C GLN A 158 -23.17 16.77 13.71
N SER A 159 -22.13 16.54 12.90
CA SER A 159 -21.22 15.38 13.01
C SER A 159 -19.74 15.74 12.86
N THR A 160 -19.41 17.04 12.91
CA THR A 160 -18.03 17.49 12.75
C THR A 160 -17.66 18.60 13.71
N VAL A 161 -16.40 18.62 14.12
CA VAL A 161 -15.80 19.69 14.92
C VAL A 161 -14.58 20.21 14.16
N ARG A 162 -14.50 21.53 13.99
CA ARG A 162 -13.36 22.19 13.35
C ARG A 162 -12.50 22.90 14.37
N LEU A 163 -11.20 22.78 14.19
CA LEU A 163 -10.19 23.47 14.99
C LEU A 163 -9.02 23.91 14.12
N HIS A 164 -8.33 24.94 14.57
CA HIS A 164 -7.14 25.45 13.93
C HIS A 164 -5.97 25.25 14.89
N THR A 165 -5.01 24.38 14.54
CA THR A 165 -3.94 24.01 15.46
C THR A 165 -2.68 23.56 14.71
N ASP A 166 -1.54 23.75 15.37
CA ASP A 166 -0.26 23.14 15.00
C ASP A 166 0.07 21.89 15.83
N ASN A 167 -0.70 21.65 16.91
CA ASN A 167 -0.46 20.55 17.82
C ASN A 167 -1.29 19.31 17.45
N MET A 168 -0.67 18.36 16.77
CA MET A 168 -1.28 17.07 16.46
C MET A 168 -1.02 16.01 17.55
N THR A 169 -0.06 16.25 18.44
CA THR A 169 0.39 15.26 19.44
C THR A 169 -0.72 14.90 20.41
N ASP A 170 -1.44 15.91 20.89
CA ASP A 170 -2.48 15.72 21.89
C ASP A 170 -3.86 15.38 21.29
N LEU A 171 -4.02 15.52 19.98
CA LEU A 171 -5.29 15.29 19.30
C LEU A 171 -5.84 13.88 19.57
N PHE A 172 -4.97 12.90 19.60
CA PHE A 172 -5.33 11.50 19.83
C PHE A 172 -5.64 11.15 21.30
N LYS A 173 -5.56 12.12 22.22
CA LYS A 173 -6.11 12.00 23.57
C LYS A 173 -7.64 12.07 23.55
N ALA A 174 -8.22 12.78 22.57
CA ALA A 174 -9.65 12.74 22.30
C ALA A 174 -10.05 11.39 21.71
N ARG A 175 -11.18 10.84 22.18
CA ARG A 175 -11.63 9.49 21.82
C ARG A 175 -12.94 9.47 21.03
N SER A 176 -13.62 10.62 20.97
CA SER A 176 -14.96 10.72 20.39
C SER A 176 -14.98 11.08 18.89
N PHE A 177 -13.85 10.98 18.19
CA PHE A 177 -13.80 11.17 16.72
C PHE A 177 -13.39 9.88 16.00
N THR A 178 -13.81 9.77 14.74
CA THR A 178 -13.53 8.63 13.87
C THR A 178 -12.51 8.95 12.78
N GLU A 179 -12.47 10.19 12.33
CA GLU A 179 -11.56 10.67 11.28
C GLU A 179 -11.06 12.07 11.62
N ALA A 180 -9.79 12.33 11.33
CA ALA A 180 -9.21 13.68 11.34
C ALA A 180 -8.81 14.04 9.92
N LEU A 181 -9.36 15.14 9.40
CA LEU A 181 -9.20 15.56 8.02
C LEU A 181 -8.51 16.92 7.98
N ILE A 182 -7.52 17.06 7.10
CA ILE A 182 -6.93 18.35 6.76
C ILE A 182 -7.41 18.70 5.36
N GLU A 183 -8.07 19.83 5.20
CA GLU A 183 -8.55 20.29 3.91
C GLU A 183 -7.39 20.80 3.06
N ILE A 184 -7.20 20.20 1.88
CA ILE A 184 -6.30 20.69 0.85
C ILE A 184 -7.16 21.34 -0.22
N SER A 185 -7.25 22.68 -0.20
CA SER A 185 -8.04 23.43 -1.17
C SER A 185 -7.65 23.06 -2.61
N ALA A 186 -8.56 22.44 -3.35
CA ALA A 186 -8.46 22.23 -4.78
C ALA A 186 -9.28 23.31 -5.51
N ASN A 187 -8.67 24.08 -6.40
CA ASN A 187 -9.38 25.03 -7.23
C ASN A 187 -10.40 24.35 -8.14
N ALA A 188 -11.37 25.10 -8.58
CA ALA A 188 -12.65 24.78 -9.21
C ALA A 188 -12.66 23.81 -10.42
N ASN A 189 -11.55 23.25 -10.83
CA ASN A 189 -11.52 22.25 -11.91
C ASN A 189 -10.72 21.00 -11.49
N PRO A 190 -11.34 20.08 -10.73
CA PRO A 190 -10.67 18.93 -10.15
C PRO A 190 -10.43 17.86 -11.21
N ASN A 191 -9.35 17.95 -11.97
CA ASN A 191 -8.87 16.78 -12.70
C ASN A 191 -7.99 15.92 -11.76
N PRO A 192 -8.01 14.58 -11.92
CA PRO A 192 -7.28 13.68 -11.04
C PRO A 192 -5.77 13.98 -10.97
N LYS A 193 -5.16 14.39 -12.08
CA LYS A 193 -3.74 14.74 -12.15
C LYS A 193 -3.43 16.01 -11.35
N GLY A 194 -4.27 17.04 -11.46
CA GLY A 194 -4.12 18.29 -10.71
C GLY A 194 -4.28 18.08 -9.21
N ILE A 195 -5.25 17.25 -8.80
CA ILE A 195 -5.46 16.86 -7.40
C ILE A 195 -4.21 16.12 -6.88
N ALA A 196 -3.71 15.14 -7.62
CA ALA A 196 -2.53 14.36 -7.21
C ALA A 196 -1.29 15.24 -7.05
N ILE A 197 -1.04 16.19 -7.96
CA ILE A 197 0.09 17.13 -7.87
C ILE A 197 -0.01 17.99 -6.60
N LYS A 198 -1.18 18.55 -6.32
CA LYS A 198 -1.39 19.40 -5.13
C LYS A 198 -1.28 18.59 -3.83
N ALA A 199 -1.92 17.42 -3.79
CA ALA A 199 -1.84 16.54 -2.64
C ALA A 199 -0.40 16.11 -2.38
N LYS A 200 0.35 15.73 -3.40
CA LYS A 200 1.77 15.37 -3.29
C LYS A 200 2.58 16.52 -2.71
N ALA A 201 2.49 17.72 -3.28
CA ALA A 201 3.24 18.90 -2.83
C ALA A 201 2.92 19.30 -1.39
N PHE A 202 1.66 19.12 -0.95
CA PHE A 202 1.25 19.34 0.42
C PHE A 202 1.82 18.27 1.36
N MET A 203 1.69 16.99 1.00
CA MET A 203 2.14 15.87 1.81
C MET A 203 3.66 15.83 1.95
N GLU A 204 4.42 16.18 0.91
CA GLU A 204 5.88 16.27 0.95
C GLU A 204 6.40 17.31 1.96
N LYS A 205 5.63 18.37 2.20
CA LYS A 205 5.94 19.37 3.22
C LYS A 205 5.46 18.97 4.61
N LEU A 206 4.26 18.39 4.69
CA LEU A 206 3.60 18.10 5.95
C LEU A 206 4.18 16.88 6.64
N LEU A 207 4.29 15.75 5.93
CA LEU A 207 4.65 14.48 6.54
C LEU A 207 6.01 14.48 7.22
N PRO A 208 7.11 14.94 6.59
CA PRO A 208 8.40 14.99 7.27
C PRO A 208 8.43 15.96 8.45
N ALA A 209 7.56 16.98 8.44
CA ALA A 209 7.52 18.00 9.48
C ALA A 209 6.69 17.59 10.70
N CYS A 210 5.70 16.71 10.53
CA CYS A 210 4.77 16.33 11.60
C CYS A 210 4.92 14.89 12.10
N HIS A 211 5.85 14.13 11.53
CA HIS A 211 6.12 12.76 11.96
C HIS A 211 7.56 12.61 12.45
N GLU A 212 7.74 11.92 13.58
CA GLU A 212 9.00 11.29 13.89
C GLU A 212 9.09 10.02 13.05
N GLY A 213 10.16 9.84 12.32
CA GLY A 213 10.37 8.68 11.46
C GLY A 213 10.76 9.10 10.03
N LYS A 214 11.31 8.16 9.31
CA LYS A 214 11.84 8.38 7.96
C LYS A 214 10.88 7.85 6.90
N PRO A 215 10.87 8.45 5.69
CA PRO A 215 10.17 7.83 4.55
C PRO A 215 10.61 6.37 4.34
N PRO A 216 9.76 5.52 3.78
CA PRO A 216 8.48 5.84 3.13
C PRO A 216 7.30 5.97 4.09
N PHE A 217 6.34 6.85 3.74
CA PHE A 217 5.07 6.97 4.43
C PHE A 217 4.00 6.18 3.69
N GLY A 218 3.26 5.32 4.41
CA GLY A 218 2.11 4.63 3.85
C GLY A 218 0.95 5.60 3.63
N TYR A 219 0.24 5.48 2.50
CA TYR A 219 -0.97 6.24 2.24
C TYR A 219 -2.02 5.39 1.54
N ARG A 220 -3.28 5.80 1.69
CA ARG A 220 -4.42 5.22 0.99
C ARG A 220 -5.22 6.34 0.34
N ILE A 221 -5.64 6.13 -0.90
CA ILE A 221 -6.51 7.07 -1.62
C ILE A 221 -7.91 6.48 -1.64
N GLU A 222 -8.88 7.24 -1.10
CA GLU A 222 -10.30 6.93 -1.18
C GLU A 222 -11.02 8.05 -1.92
N LEU A 223 -11.87 7.67 -2.86
CA LEU A 223 -12.76 8.59 -3.57
C LEU A 223 -14.15 8.44 -2.98
N ARG A 224 -14.62 9.47 -2.30
CA ARG A 224 -15.96 9.51 -1.68
C ARG A 224 -16.79 10.59 -2.36
N GLY A 225 -17.92 10.21 -2.89
CA GLY A 225 -18.92 11.14 -3.44
C GLY A 225 -18.44 11.92 -4.66
N GLY A 226 -19.14 11.80 -5.74
CA GLY A 226 -18.88 12.51 -6.98
C GLY A 226 -18.68 11.56 -8.16
N GLN A 227 -19.36 11.84 -9.26
CA GLN A 227 -19.07 11.20 -10.52
C GLN A 227 -17.72 11.73 -11.02
N LEU A 228 -16.66 10.95 -10.83
CA LEU A 228 -15.47 11.15 -11.65
C LEU A 228 -15.85 10.77 -13.07
N ASN A 229 -16.06 11.77 -13.92
CA ASN A 229 -16.14 11.55 -15.34
C ASN A 229 -14.84 10.86 -15.77
N ARG A 230 -14.98 9.59 -16.15
CA ARG A 230 -13.91 8.86 -16.83
C ARG A 230 -13.75 9.49 -18.21
N ALA A 231 -12.73 10.33 -18.33
CA ALA A 231 -12.25 10.77 -19.64
C ALA A 231 -11.28 9.72 -20.17
#